data_7cfaec202483ea1c1cc558964e9489bf
#
_entry.id   7cfaec202483ea1c1cc558964e9489bf
#
_cell.length_a   1.000
_cell.length_b   1.000
_cell.length_c   1.000
_cell.angle_alpha   90.00
_cell.angle_beta   90.00
_cell.angle_gamma   90.00
#
_symmetry.space_group_name_H-M   'P 1'
#
loop_
_entity.id
_entity.type
_entity.pdbx_description
1 polymer ?
#
loop_
_entity_poly.entity_id
_entity_poly.type
_entity_poly.pdbx_seq_one_letter_code
_entity_poly.pdbx_strand_id
1 'polypeptide(L)'
;MDDFQIQAIGLMSGTSLDGLDVCCCTFRRKAGKWSFHIDCAKGYGYPEELKYKLGTGAQNMSALEFITFHSAYGSFLGKRVNEFMQEFGVRPDIIASHGHTIFHEPQRKIMYQIGDGAAAETRIPTVSDFRRLDIMLGGQGAPLVPIGDRLLFADYDYCLNIGGFSNISFEQDGKRIAFDISPVNYVINHYCRQIGLEFDRDGEIARRGAICRPLLDELNGMEFYHQSGPKSLGREWVETQVYPMLERYGLSLEDKLRTFYEHAAFQIFRIINANPSSAGNGKLLITGGGAFNKFLVERIEALCPCQIVIPGRQIIEYKEALIFAFLGALYMADEPGCLASVTGASMDNIGGMLFKV
;
A
#
# COMPACT_ATOMS: atom_id res chain seq x y z
N MET A 1 13.52 -27.81 -5.34
CA MET A 1 13.86 -26.39 -5.03
C MET A 1 14.58 -26.38 -3.72
N ASP A 2 15.78 -25.86 -3.70
CA ASP A 2 16.64 -25.88 -2.52
C ASP A 2 16.11 -24.91 -1.45
N ASP A 3 16.42 -25.19 -0.18
CA ASP A 3 16.10 -24.30 0.92
C ASP A 3 16.85 -22.97 0.72
N PHE A 4 16.14 -21.85 0.80
CA PHE A 4 16.66 -20.53 0.61
C PHE A 4 16.39 -19.67 1.83
N GLN A 5 17.38 -18.93 2.30
CA GLN A 5 17.22 -17.96 3.39
C GLN A 5 18.01 -16.69 3.06
N ILE A 6 17.40 -15.55 3.34
CA ILE A 6 18.04 -14.24 3.15
C ILE A 6 17.49 -13.24 4.17
N GLN A 7 18.35 -12.33 4.64
CA GLN A 7 17.95 -11.18 5.41
C GLN A 7 17.96 -9.94 4.50
N ALA A 8 16.84 -9.24 4.42
CA ALA A 8 16.68 -8.09 3.54
C ALA A 8 16.12 -6.88 4.30
N ILE A 9 16.59 -5.68 3.95
CA ILE A 9 15.96 -4.42 4.36
C ILE A 9 15.08 -3.92 3.21
N GLY A 10 13.82 -3.62 3.51
CA GLY A 10 12.89 -2.91 2.62
C GLY A 10 12.76 -1.44 3.00
N LEU A 11 12.80 -0.59 1.99
CA LEU A 11 12.60 0.85 2.12
C LEU A 11 11.31 1.24 1.40
N MET A 12 10.38 1.85 2.14
CA MET A 12 9.14 2.36 1.56
C MET A 12 8.99 3.86 1.80
N SER A 13 8.85 4.60 0.71
CA SER A 13 8.54 6.03 0.68
C SER A 13 7.31 6.25 -0.18
N GLY A 14 6.18 6.43 0.47
CA GLY A 14 4.88 6.63 -0.19
C GLY A 14 4.64 8.08 -0.61
N THR A 15 3.72 8.27 -1.56
CA THR A 15 3.29 9.61 -2.03
C THR A 15 2.47 10.38 -0.98
N SER A 16 2.15 9.77 0.16
CA SER A 16 1.57 10.44 1.34
C SER A 16 2.55 11.40 2.01
N LEU A 17 3.87 11.23 1.77
CA LEU A 17 4.97 12.04 2.34
C LEU A 17 5.05 11.98 3.88
N ASP A 18 4.54 10.92 4.49
CA ASP A 18 4.56 10.74 5.95
C ASP A 18 5.97 10.44 6.46
N GLY A 19 6.80 9.81 5.62
CA GLY A 19 8.18 9.48 5.96
C GLY A 19 8.75 8.32 5.14
N LEU A 20 9.88 7.82 5.63
CA LEU A 20 10.53 6.63 5.14
C LEU A 20 10.33 5.50 6.15
N ASP A 21 9.66 4.43 5.74
CA ASP A 21 9.58 3.20 6.51
C ASP A 21 10.73 2.27 6.14
N VAL A 22 11.42 1.77 7.15
CA VAL A 22 12.53 0.82 7.04
C VAL A 22 12.17 -0.43 7.81
N CYS A 23 12.22 -1.59 7.14
CA CYS A 23 11.89 -2.87 7.74
C CYS A 23 12.97 -3.90 7.40
N CYS A 24 13.62 -4.47 8.41
CA CYS A 24 14.55 -5.59 8.26
C CYS A 24 13.82 -6.89 8.52
N CYS A 25 13.91 -7.82 7.57
CA CYS A 25 13.18 -9.08 7.60
C CYS A 25 14.09 -10.25 7.21
N THR A 26 13.90 -11.37 7.90
CA THR A 26 14.44 -12.66 7.51
C THR A 26 13.40 -13.46 6.75
N PHE A 27 13.70 -13.80 5.50
CA PHE A 27 12.83 -14.64 4.64
C PHE A 27 13.41 -16.03 4.52
N ARG A 28 12.54 -17.03 4.50
CA ARG A 28 12.89 -18.43 4.27
C ARG A 28 11.93 -19.04 3.26
N ARG A 29 12.49 -19.77 2.28
CA ARG A 29 11.72 -20.61 1.38
C ARG A 29 12.05 -22.07 1.65
N LYS A 30 11.04 -22.86 2.02
CA LYS A 30 11.20 -24.31 2.25
C LYS A 30 10.08 -25.06 1.52
N ALA A 31 10.45 -26.08 0.74
CA ALA A 31 9.49 -26.83 -0.08
C ALA A 31 8.57 -25.94 -0.93
N GLY A 32 9.09 -24.83 -1.49
CA GLY A 32 8.36 -23.89 -2.31
C GLY A 32 7.48 -22.89 -1.55
N LYS A 33 7.41 -22.96 -0.23
CA LYS A 33 6.64 -22.03 0.60
C LYS A 33 7.54 -21.00 1.25
N TRP A 34 7.16 -19.73 1.11
CA TRP A 34 7.80 -18.62 1.78
C TRP A 34 7.27 -18.40 3.19
N SER A 35 8.15 -18.01 4.07
CA SER A 35 7.83 -17.53 5.41
C SER A 35 8.73 -16.34 5.75
N PHE A 36 8.31 -15.52 6.70
CA PHE A 36 9.06 -14.33 7.09
C PHE A 36 9.04 -14.11 8.60
N HIS A 37 10.02 -13.35 9.05
CA HIS A 37 10.07 -12.75 10.36
C HIS A 37 10.50 -11.29 10.21
N ILE A 38 9.80 -10.36 10.85
CA ILE A 38 10.25 -8.97 10.96
C ILE A 38 11.22 -8.89 12.13
N ASP A 39 12.50 -8.70 11.82
CA ASP A 39 13.56 -8.61 12.82
C ASP A 39 13.49 -7.26 13.56
N CYS A 40 13.34 -6.17 12.82
CA CYS A 40 13.13 -4.82 13.32
C CYS A 40 12.51 -3.92 12.25
N ALA A 41 11.84 -2.85 12.68
CA ALA A 41 11.26 -1.85 11.78
C ALA A 41 11.22 -0.47 12.45
N LYS A 42 11.36 0.60 11.66
CA LYS A 42 11.31 1.98 12.13
C LYS A 42 10.90 2.93 11.01
N GLY A 43 10.07 3.92 11.35
CA GLY A 43 9.73 5.05 10.49
C GLY A 43 10.63 6.27 10.79
N TYR A 44 11.03 6.98 9.73
CA TYR A 44 11.80 8.22 9.79
C TYR A 44 11.00 9.34 9.11
N GLY A 45 10.66 10.37 9.87
CA GLY A 45 10.00 11.56 9.30
C GLY A 45 10.91 12.30 8.31
N TYR A 46 10.32 12.95 7.32
CA TYR A 46 11.04 13.82 6.40
C TYR A 46 11.14 15.24 6.93
N PRO A 47 12.31 15.91 6.76
CA PRO A 47 12.41 17.36 6.90
C PRO A 47 11.46 18.07 5.91
N GLU A 48 10.91 19.22 6.30
CA GLU A 48 9.93 19.95 5.48
C GLU A 48 10.44 20.31 4.07
N GLU A 49 11.71 20.68 3.96
CA GLU A 49 12.34 20.94 2.65
C GLU A 49 12.32 19.70 1.76
N LEU A 50 12.59 18.52 2.34
CA LEU A 50 12.57 17.25 1.60
C LEU A 50 11.15 16.86 1.20
N LYS A 51 10.16 17.06 2.09
CA LYS A 51 8.74 16.85 1.76
C LYS A 51 8.29 17.68 0.57
N TYR A 52 8.65 18.98 0.57
CA TYR A 52 8.35 19.87 -0.56
C TYR A 52 8.97 19.36 -1.87
N LYS A 53 10.25 18.98 -1.85
CA LYS A 53 10.96 18.46 -3.03
C LYS A 53 10.37 17.15 -3.54
N LEU A 54 10.02 16.22 -2.65
CA LEU A 54 9.40 14.94 -3.01
C LEU A 54 7.95 15.12 -3.52
N GLY A 55 7.23 16.09 -3.02
CA GLY A 55 5.86 16.38 -3.43
C GLY A 55 5.78 17.10 -4.77
N THR A 56 5.78 18.43 -4.72
CA THR A 56 5.57 19.29 -5.89
C THR A 56 6.85 19.88 -6.46
N GLY A 57 7.92 19.95 -5.66
CA GLY A 57 9.16 20.62 -6.03
C GLY A 57 9.87 19.96 -7.21
N ALA A 58 9.91 18.64 -7.24
CA ALA A 58 10.63 17.86 -8.26
C ALA A 58 10.10 18.10 -9.69
N GLN A 59 8.81 18.37 -9.84
CA GLN A 59 8.19 18.63 -11.15
C GLN A 59 8.61 19.96 -11.77
N ASN A 60 9.13 20.90 -10.96
CA ASN A 60 9.55 22.22 -11.38
C ASN A 60 11.08 22.38 -11.50
N MET A 61 11.84 21.29 -11.29
CA MET A 61 13.29 21.28 -11.39
C MET A 61 13.76 21.25 -12.85
N SER A 62 14.88 21.90 -13.14
CA SER A 62 15.61 21.62 -14.39
C SER A 62 16.10 20.17 -14.41
N ALA A 63 16.42 19.66 -15.59
CA ALA A 63 16.90 18.27 -15.72
C ALA A 63 18.13 17.99 -14.83
N LEU A 64 19.07 18.94 -14.74
CA LEU A 64 20.26 18.78 -13.91
C LEU A 64 19.93 18.79 -12.42
N GLU A 65 19.08 19.69 -11.96
CA GLU A 65 18.62 19.74 -10.57
C GLU A 65 17.89 18.45 -10.19
N PHE A 66 17.04 17.93 -11.08
CA PHE A 66 16.31 16.69 -10.88
C PHE A 66 17.25 15.49 -10.71
N ILE A 67 18.26 15.34 -11.60
CA ILE A 67 19.25 14.26 -11.51
C ILE A 67 20.09 14.41 -10.24
N THR A 68 20.46 15.64 -9.87
CA THR A 68 21.19 15.92 -8.62
C THR A 68 20.33 15.54 -7.41
N PHE A 69 19.04 15.88 -7.43
CA PHE A 69 18.12 15.51 -6.37
C PHE A 69 17.90 14.00 -6.27
N HIS A 70 17.78 13.30 -7.42
CA HIS A 70 17.73 11.84 -7.47
C HIS A 70 18.90 11.19 -6.71
N SER A 71 20.14 11.62 -6.99
CA SER A 71 21.34 11.11 -6.34
C SER A 71 21.39 11.48 -4.84
N ALA A 72 21.05 12.72 -4.50
CA ALA A 72 21.01 13.19 -3.13
C ALA A 72 20.00 12.44 -2.27
N TYR A 73 18.83 12.11 -2.85
CA TYR A 73 17.82 11.31 -2.17
C TYR A 73 18.29 9.86 -1.96
N GLY A 74 18.98 9.26 -2.93
CA GLY A 74 19.61 7.95 -2.76
C GLY A 74 20.63 7.91 -1.61
N SER A 75 21.48 8.95 -1.52
CA SER A 75 22.42 9.11 -0.39
C SER A 75 21.69 9.30 0.94
N PHE A 76 20.59 10.08 0.96
CA PHE A 76 19.75 10.20 2.16
C PHE A 76 19.19 8.85 2.61
N LEU A 77 18.65 8.05 1.69
CA LEU A 77 18.15 6.69 1.99
C LEU A 77 19.25 5.82 2.60
N GLY A 78 20.43 5.80 1.98
CA GLY A 78 21.57 5.02 2.46
C GLY A 78 22.02 5.44 3.86
N LYS A 79 22.04 6.74 4.17
CA LYS A 79 22.37 7.25 5.52
C LYS A 79 21.33 6.80 6.55
N ARG A 80 20.04 6.85 6.22
CA ARG A 80 18.98 6.34 7.13
C ARG A 80 19.14 4.83 7.38
N VAL A 81 19.49 4.06 6.34
CA VAL A 81 19.78 2.62 6.50
C VAL A 81 21.00 2.38 7.40
N ASN A 82 22.07 3.15 7.26
CA ASN A 82 23.24 3.03 8.14
C ASN A 82 22.89 3.32 9.60
N GLU A 83 22.11 4.37 9.86
CA GLU A 83 21.59 4.68 11.21
C GLU A 83 20.74 3.53 11.75
N PHE A 84 19.85 2.99 10.93
CA PHE A 84 18.99 1.86 11.28
C PHE A 84 19.83 0.61 11.61
N MET A 85 20.78 0.26 10.76
CA MET A 85 21.67 -0.89 11.01
C MET A 85 22.48 -0.75 12.28
N GLN A 86 22.98 0.46 12.56
CA GLN A 86 23.72 0.74 13.79
C GLN A 86 22.82 0.64 15.04
N GLU A 87 21.61 1.17 14.97
CA GLU A 87 20.66 1.18 16.09
C GLU A 87 20.20 -0.23 16.47
N PHE A 88 19.93 -1.08 15.47
CA PHE A 88 19.38 -2.42 15.70
C PHE A 88 20.43 -3.53 15.65
N GLY A 89 21.68 -3.23 15.32
CA GLY A 89 22.76 -4.22 15.25
C GLY A 89 22.57 -5.24 14.13
N VAL A 90 21.93 -4.86 13.02
CA VAL A 90 21.64 -5.74 11.87
C VAL A 90 22.54 -5.41 10.68
N ARG A 91 22.82 -6.42 9.84
CA ARG A 91 23.52 -6.26 8.58
C ARG A 91 22.91 -7.20 7.54
N PRO A 92 21.96 -6.71 6.71
CA PRO A 92 21.24 -7.54 5.75
C PRO A 92 22.16 -7.96 4.58
N ASP A 93 21.72 -9.01 3.87
CA ASP A 93 22.37 -9.46 2.64
C ASP A 93 22.06 -8.53 1.46
N ILE A 94 20.89 -7.87 1.49
CA ILE A 94 20.40 -7.00 0.43
C ILE A 94 19.49 -5.90 0.97
N ILE A 95 19.48 -4.76 0.28
CA ILE A 95 18.52 -3.67 0.46
C ILE A 95 17.60 -3.63 -0.77
N ALA A 96 16.32 -3.47 -0.55
CA ALA A 96 15.32 -3.32 -1.60
C ALA A 96 14.58 -1.98 -1.41
N SER A 97 14.80 -1.05 -2.34
CA SER A 97 14.29 0.31 -2.23
C SER A 97 13.11 0.54 -3.18
N HIS A 98 11.96 0.97 -2.63
CA HIS A 98 10.89 1.54 -3.44
C HIS A 98 11.37 2.80 -4.18
N GLY A 99 12.33 3.53 -3.61
CA GLY A 99 12.59 4.90 -4.03
C GLY A 99 11.40 5.81 -3.70
N HIS A 100 11.26 6.93 -4.44
CA HIS A 100 10.07 7.79 -4.38
C HIS A 100 9.54 8.06 -5.78
N THR A 101 8.25 7.80 -6.00
CA THR A 101 7.62 7.98 -7.30
C THR A 101 7.37 9.46 -7.59
N ILE A 102 7.98 9.97 -8.66
CA ILE A 102 7.78 11.35 -9.14
C ILE A 102 6.84 11.38 -10.36
N PHE A 103 7.04 10.46 -11.31
CA PHE A 103 6.21 10.35 -12.50
C PHE A 103 5.61 8.96 -12.62
N HIS A 104 4.30 8.91 -12.85
CA HIS A 104 3.56 7.67 -13.12
C HIS A 104 2.54 7.92 -14.23
N GLU A 105 2.95 7.69 -15.47
CA GLU A 105 2.14 7.85 -16.68
C GLU A 105 2.23 6.57 -17.55
N PRO A 106 1.60 5.47 -17.12
CA PRO A 106 1.75 4.16 -17.80
C PRO A 106 1.33 4.19 -19.26
N GLN A 107 0.33 5.01 -19.63
CA GLN A 107 -0.11 5.17 -21.02
C GLN A 107 1.00 5.72 -21.92
N ARG A 108 1.93 6.49 -21.37
CA ARG A 108 3.13 7.02 -22.04
C ARG A 108 4.36 6.14 -21.81
N LYS A 109 4.21 5.01 -21.12
CA LYS A 109 5.29 4.12 -20.68
C LYS A 109 6.32 4.84 -19.79
N ILE A 110 5.84 5.78 -18.99
CA ILE A 110 6.67 6.53 -18.04
C ILE A 110 6.37 6.08 -16.63
N MET A 111 7.41 5.64 -15.94
CA MET A 111 7.48 5.42 -14.52
C MET A 111 8.85 5.85 -14.06
N TYR A 112 8.91 6.81 -13.16
CA TYR A 112 10.19 7.27 -12.64
C TYR A 112 10.15 7.41 -11.12
N GLN A 113 10.99 6.63 -10.49
CA GLN A 113 11.24 6.67 -9.05
C GLN A 113 12.66 7.18 -8.83
N ILE A 114 12.83 8.09 -7.88
CA ILE A 114 14.15 8.62 -7.50
C ILE A 114 14.69 7.88 -6.28
N GLY A 115 16.02 7.94 -6.07
CA GLY A 115 16.64 7.42 -4.86
C GLY A 115 17.62 6.28 -5.07
N ASP A 116 18.25 6.19 -6.24
CA ASP A 116 19.36 5.26 -6.44
C ASP A 116 20.62 5.78 -5.74
N GLY A 117 21.40 4.90 -5.15
CA GLY A 117 22.65 5.31 -4.49
C GLY A 117 22.84 4.79 -3.06
N ALA A 118 21.82 4.17 -2.48
CA ALA A 118 21.91 3.59 -1.14
C ALA A 118 23.06 2.57 -1.03
N ALA A 119 23.35 1.82 -2.09
CA ALA A 119 24.49 0.87 -2.13
C ALA A 119 25.85 1.54 -1.89
N ALA A 120 26.05 2.74 -2.43
CA ALA A 120 27.29 3.48 -2.25
C ALA A 120 27.52 3.90 -0.78
N GLU A 121 26.46 4.27 -0.08
CA GLU A 121 26.52 4.68 1.33
C GLU A 121 26.65 3.47 2.27
N THR A 122 25.89 2.41 2.00
CA THR A 122 25.76 1.27 2.92
C THR A 122 26.79 0.18 2.71
N ARG A 123 27.39 0.10 1.52
CA ARG A 123 28.24 -1.01 1.07
C ARG A 123 27.51 -2.36 1.09
N ILE A 124 26.19 -2.32 0.86
CA ILE A 124 25.34 -3.51 0.73
C ILE A 124 24.68 -3.47 -0.65
N PRO A 125 24.59 -4.60 -1.37
CA PRO A 125 23.88 -4.68 -2.63
C PRO A 125 22.45 -4.14 -2.48
N THR A 126 22.02 -3.29 -3.44
CA THR A 126 20.73 -2.65 -3.37
C THR A 126 19.97 -2.85 -4.68
N VAL A 127 18.72 -3.32 -4.59
CA VAL A 127 17.77 -3.36 -5.71
C VAL A 127 16.80 -2.19 -5.61
N SER A 128 16.63 -1.48 -6.72
CA SER A 128 15.65 -0.41 -6.87
C SER A 128 14.93 -0.52 -8.21
N ASP A 129 13.99 0.40 -8.51
CA ASP A 129 13.30 0.46 -9.81
C ASP A 129 12.50 -0.82 -10.17
N PHE A 130 11.73 -1.32 -9.23
CA PHE A 130 10.92 -2.55 -9.40
C PHE A 130 9.79 -2.44 -10.41
N ARG A 131 9.40 -1.24 -10.85
CA ARG A 131 8.18 -0.98 -11.62
C ARG A 131 8.39 -0.80 -13.12
N ARG A 132 9.59 -0.38 -13.53
CA ARG A 132 9.86 0.02 -14.92
C ARG A 132 9.71 -1.12 -15.93
N LEU A 133 10.20 -2.31 -15.61
CA LEU A 133 10.07 -3.46 -16.51
C LEU A 133 8.61 -3.81 -16.77
N ASP A 134 7.79 -3.80 -15.73
CA ASP A 134 6.35 -4.06 -15.82
C ASP A 134 5.65 -3.06 -16.78
N ILE A 135 5.97 -1.77 -16.66
CA ILE A 135 5.50 -0.72 -17.58
C ILE A 135 5.94 -0.99 -19.03
N MET A 136 7.17 -1.41 -19.24
CA MET A 136 7.68 -1.75 -20.58
C MET A 136 6.98 -2.97 -21.17
N LEU A 137 6.55 -3.91 -20.33
CA LEU A 137 5.74 -5.07 -20.68
C LEU A 137 4.24 -4.75 -20.87
N GLY A 138 3.87 -3.47 -20.81
CA GLY A 138 2.50 -2.99 -21.02
C GLY A 138 1.64 -2.96 -19.76
N GLY A 139 2.21 -3.27 -18.60
CA GLY A 139 1.54 -3.18 -17.29
C GLY A 139 1.46 -1.75 -16.74
N GLN A 140 0.80 -1.62 -15.60
CA GLN A 140 0.65 -0.35 -14.89
C GLN A 140 1.84 -0.05 -13.93
N GLY A 141 2.76 -1.00 -13.71
CA GLY A 141 3.83 -0.87 -12.73
C GLY A 141 3.36 -0.89 -11.26
N ALA A 142 2.06 -1.08 -11.04
CA ALA A 142 1.40 -1.08 -9.73
C ALA A 142 0.09 -1.87 -9.80
N PRO A 143 -0.40 -2.38 -8.63
CA PRO A 143 0.31 -2.49 -7.35
C PRO A 143 1.33 -3.65 -7.30
N LEU A 144 2.37 -3.53 -6.46
CA LEU A 144 3.35 -4.60 -6.23
C LEU A 144 3.08 -5.40 -4.95
N VAL A 145 2.32 -4.84 -4.01
CA VAL A 145 1.97 -5.48 -2.73
C VAL A 145 1.32 -6.87 -2.89
N PRO A 146 0.47 -7.13 -3.91
CA PRO A 146 -0.22 -8.40 -4.05
C PRO A 146 0.67 -9.65 -4.18
N ILE A 147 1.93 -9.54 -4.60
CA ILE A 147 2.86 -10.68 -4.58
C ILE A 147 3.16 -11.13 -3.14
N GLY A 148 3.34 -10.16 -2.23
CA GLY A 148 3.51 -10.46 -0.81
C GLY A 148 2.23 -11.04 -0.19
N ASP A 149 1.06 -10.50 -0.55
CA ASP A 149 -0.23 -11.07 -0.13
C ASP A 149 -0.36 -12.53 -0.57
N ARG A 150 0.04 -12.85 -1.80
CA ARG A 150 -0.02 -14.20 -2.34
C ARG A 150 0.93 -15.18 -1.66
N LEU A 151 2.17 -14.76 -1.38
CA LEU A 151 3.24 -15.67 -0.96
C LEU A 151 3.50 -15.67 0.55
N LEU A 152 3.34 -14.52 1.23
CA LEU A 152 3.59 -14.38 2.67
C LEU A 152 2.30 -14.46 3.51
N PHE A 153 1.16 -14.13 2.92
CA PHE A 153 -0.14 -14.13 3.58
C PHE A 153 -1.12 -15.13 2.95
N ALA A 154 -0.59 -16.24 2.41
CA ALA A 154 -1.36 -17.28 1.72
C ALA A 154 -2.41 -17.99 2.60
N ASP A 155 -2.34 -17.85 3.93
CA ASP A 155 -3.31 -18.41 4.87
C ASP A 155 -4.62 -17.59 4.94
N TYR A 156 -4.67 -16.43 4.23
CA TYR A 156 -5.83 -15.55 4.17
C TYR A 156 -6.43 -15.56 2.76
N ASP A 157 -7.74 -15.75 2.69
CA ASP A 157 -8.46 -15.70 1.41
C ASP A 157 -8.49 -14.30 0.82
N TYR A 158 -8.60 -13.30 1.69
CA TYR A 158 -8.63 -11.89 1.31
C TYR A 158 -7.62 -11.11 2.12
N CYS A 159 -6.87 -10.24 1.44
CA CYS A 159 -6.01 -9.24 2.07
C CYS A 159 -6.57 -7.85 1.76
N LEU A 160 -7.10 -7.18 2.77
CA LEU A 160 -7.66 -5.83 2.70
C LEU A 160 -6.70 -4.84 3.34
N ASN A 161 -6.34 -3.80 2.61
CA ASN A 161 -5.62 -2.66 3.16
C ASN A 161 -6.55 -1.46 3.24
N ILE A 162 -6.63 -0.82 4.41
CA ILE A 162 -7.45 0.38 4.64
C ILE A 162 -6.53 1.55 4.93
N GLY A 163 -6.15 2.25 3.87
CA GLY A 163 -5.43 3.51 3.90
C GLY A 163 -6.35 4.71 3.66
N GLY A 164 -5.89 5.71 2.92
CA GLY A 164 -6.75 6.76 2.38
C GLY A 164 -7.89 6.19 1.54
N PHE A 165 -7.54 5.19 0.74
CA PHE A 165 -8.45 4.31 0.00
C PHE A 165 -8.31 2.89 0.54
N SER A 166 -9.39 2.11 0.45
CA SER A 166 -9.35 0.67 0.70
C SER A 166 -9.09 -0.06 -0.59
N ASN A 167 -8.18 -1.04 -0.55
CA ASN A 167 -7.90 -1.95 -1.64
C ASN A 167 -7.84 -3.39 -1.13
N ILE A 168 -8.18 -4.33 -2.00
CA ILE A 168 -8.27 -5.75 -1.67
C ILE A 168 -7.47 -6.57 -2.68
N SER A 169 -6.91 -7.68 -2.22
CA SER A 169 -6.39 -8.71 -3.09
C SER A 169 -6.83 -10.10 -2.65
N PHE A 170 -7.10 -10.98 -3.60
CA PHE A 170 -7.56 -12.36 -3.37
C PHE A 170 -7.24 -13.24 -4.59
N GLU A 171 -7.33 -14.56 -4.44
CA GLU A 171 -7.18 -15.49 -5.54
C GLU A 171 -8.53 -15.73 -6.24
N GLN A 172 -8.54 -15.67 -7.56
CA GLN A 172 -9.67 -16.03 -8.39
C GLN A 172 -9.17 -16.83 -9.61
N ASP A 173 -9.69 -18.03 -9.82
CA ASP A 173 -9.31 -18.92 -10.93
C ASP A 173 -7.78 -19.12 -11.07
N GLY A 174 -7.09 -19.26 -9.94
CA GLY A 174 -5.64 -19.44 -9.86
C GLY A 174 -4.82 -18.20 -10.16
N LYS A 175 -5.45 -17.03 -10.25
CA LYS A 175 -4.82 -15.75 -10.47
C LYS A 175 -5.04 -14.81 -9.29
N ARG A 176 -4.01 -14.08 -8.89
CA ARG A 176 -4.15 -13.00 -7.92
C ARG A 176 -4.85 -11.82 -8.57
N ILE A 177 -5.92 -11.34 -7.96
CA ILE A 177 -6.67 -10.16 -8.36
C ILE A 177 -6.46 -9.08 -7.30
N ALA A 178 -6.32 -7.82 -7.71
CA ALA A 178 -6.20 -6.70 -6.79
C ALA A 178 -6.79 -5.42 -7.40
N PHE A 179 -7.52 -4.63 -6.59
CA PHE A 179 -8.11 -3.35 -7.02
C PHE A 179 -8.59 -2.51 -5.84
N ASP A 180 -8.85 -1.22 -6.10
CA ASP A 180 -9.41 -0.31 -5.11
C ASP A 180 -10.93 -0.51 -4.95
N ILE A 181 -11.38 -0.45 -3.68
CA ILE A 181 -12.79 -0.63 -3.34
C ILE A 181 -13.48 0.71 -3.16
N SER A 182 -13.02 1.53 -2.22
CA SER A 182 -13.63 2.82 -1.87
C SER A 182 -12.63 3.75 -1.20
N PRO A 183 -12.85 5.07 -1.23
CA PRO A 183 -12.16 5.98 -0.32
C PRO A 183 -12.59 5.66 1.12
N VAL A 184 -11.68 5.82 2.07
CA VAL A 184 -11.96 5.62 3.50
C VAL A 184 -11.34 6.77 4.30
N ASN A 185 -10.09 6.62 4.77
CA ASN A 185 -9.47 7.63 5.63
C ASN A 185 -9.27 8.97 4.90
N TYR A 186 -9.17 8.98 3.57
CA TYR A 186 -9.08 10.21 2.81
C TYR A 186 -10.30 11.12 3.03
N VAL A 187 -11.49 10.53 3.05
CA VAL A 187 -12.75 11.25 3.31
C VAL A 187 -12.92 11.53 4.80
N ILE A 188 -12.75 10.52 5.65
CA ILE A 188 -12.94 10.63 7.11
C ILE A 188 -12.02 11.72 7.68
N ASN A 189 -10.74 11.67 7.36
CA ASN A 189 -9.74 12.61 7.88
C ASN A 189 -9.95 14.03 7.33
N HIS A 190 -10.48 14.17 6.10
CA HIS A 190 -10.84 15.48 5.56
C HIS A 190 -11.85 16.20 6.47
N TYR A 191 -12.90 15.50 6.88
CA TYR A 191 -13.92 16.07 7.77
C TYR A 191 -13.43 16.25 9.21
N CYS A 192 -12.60 15.36 9.71
CA CYS A 192 -11.99 15.52 11.04
C CYS A 192 -11.10 16.77 11.12
N ARG A 193 -10.33 17.05 10.06
CA ARG A 193 -9.47 18.25 10.01
C ARG A 193 -10.25 19.57 10.08
N GLN A 194 -11.50 19.60 9.62
CA GLN A 194 -12.35 20.79 9.72
C GLN A 194 -12.69 21.16 11.17
N ILE A 195 -12.56 20.21 12.11
CA ILE A 195 -12.75 20.43 13.56
C ILE A 195 -11.44 20.33 14.36
N GLY A 196 -10.28 20.43 13.67
CA GLY A 196 -8.96 20.42 14.31
C GLY A 196 -8.45 19.05 14.74
N LEU A 197 -9.05 17.95 14.26
CA LEU A 197 -8.60 16.58 14.50
C LEU A 197 -7.93 16.01 13.24
N GLU A 198 -6.91 15.19 13.42
CA GLU A 198 -6.26 14.52 12.28
C GLU A 198 -7.10 13.37 11.73
N PHE A 199 -7.80 12.62 12.59
CA PHE A 199 -8.63 11.45 12.26
C PHE A 199 -9.70 11.20 13.34
N ASP A 200 -10.69 10.39 13.00
CA ASP A 200 -11.72 9.91 13.94
C ASP A 200 -11.18 8.71 14.73
N ARG A 201 -10.66 9.00 15.93
CA ARG A 201 -10.06 7.97 16.78
C ARG A 201 -11.08 6.90 17.15
N ASP A 202 -10.77 5.63 16.83
CA ASP A 202 -11.64 4.46 17.07
C ASP A 202 -13.06 4.59 16.46
N GLY A 203 -13.30 5.60 15.60
CA GLY A 203 -14.61 5.89 15.00
C GLY A 203 -15.62 6.49 15.97
N GLU A 204 -15.15 7.15 17.03
CA GLU A 204 -16.01 7.68 18.10
C GLU A 204 -16.95 8.80 17.66
N ILE A 205 -16.57 9.59 16.64
CA ILE A 205 -17.45 10.62 16.07
C ILE A 205 -18.56 9.94 15.29
N ALA A 206 -18.19 9.04 14.38
CA ALA A 206 -19.17 8.29 13.58
C ALA A 206 -20.12 7.44 14.42
N ARG A 207 -19.65 6.87 15.52
CA ARG A 207 -20.44 6.03 16.43
C ARG A 207 -21.64 6.78 17.04
N ARG A 208 -21.52 8.10 17.23
CA ARG A 208 -22.60 8.93 17.79
C ARG A 208 -23.65 9.34 16.75
N GLY A 209 -23.34 9.21 15.47
CA GLY A 209 -24.22 9.62 14.40
C GLY A 209 -25.27 8.58 14.02
N ALA A 210 -26.26 9.03 13.28
CA ALA A 210 -27.31 8.23 12.65
C ALA A 210 -27.04 8.06 11.14
N ILE A 211 -27.51 6.96 10.56
CA ILE A 211 -27.39 6.71 9.11
C ILE A 211 -28.44 7.52 8.36
N CYS A 212 -28.01 8.38 7.45
CA CYS A 212 -28.87 9.01 6.46
C CYS A 212 -29.07 8.05 5.27
N ARG A 213 -30.20 7.34 5.26
CA ARG A 213 -30.52 6.34 4.23
C ARG A 213 -30.45 6.89 2.81
N PRO A 214 -31.08 8.06 2.49
CA PRO A 214 -31.02 8.61 1.14
C PRO A 214 -29.56 8.84 0.66
N LEU A 215 -28.69 9.38 1.52
CA LEU A 215 -27.28 9.57 1.20
C LEU A 215 -26.54 8.24 1.02
N LEU A 216 -26.82 7.27 1.90
CA LEU A 216 -26.20 5.93 1.80
C LEU A 216 -26.54 5.25 0.48
N ASP A 217 -27.82 5.32 0.08
CA ASP A 217 -28.31 4.72 -1.15
C ASP A 217 -27.68 5.40 -2.38
N GLU A 218 -27.54 6.73 -2.36
CA GLU A 218 -26.89 7.48 -3.42
C GLU A 218 -25.39 7.17 -3.53
N LEU A 219 -24.66 7.13 -2.41
CA LEU A 219 -23.25 6.71 -2.37
C LEU A 219 -23.06 5.29 -2.92
N ASN A 220 -23.94 4.36 -2.51
CA ASN A 220 -23.86 2.98 -2.96
C ASN A 220 -24.23 2.80 -4.44
N GLY A 221 -25.02 3.73 -4.99
CA GLY A 221 -25.43 3.74 -6.40
C GLY A 221 -24.43 4.36 -7.37
N MET A 222 -23.30 4.91 -6.91
CA MET A 222 -22.31 5.53 -7.81
C MET A 222 -21.76 4.53 -8.83
N GLU A 223 -21.59 4.97 -10.06
CA GLU A 223 -21.18 4.14 -11.21
C GLU A 223 -19.88 3.37 -10.96
N PHE A 224 -18.91 3.98 -10.30
CA PHE A 224 -17.64 3.34 -9.96
C PHE A 224 -17.83 1.98 -9.26
N TYR A 225 -18.80 1.88 -8.35
CA TYR A 225 -19.02 0.65 -7.58
C TYR A 225 -19.67 -0.48 -8.40
N HIS A 226 -20.26 -0.16 -9.54
CA HIS A 226 -20.86 -1.14 -10.46
C HIS A 226 -19.90 -1.63 -11.54
N GLN A 227 -18.72 -1.02 -11.67
CA GLN A 227 -17.69 -1.46 -12.60
C GLN A 227 -17.11 -2.80 -12.15
N SER A 228 -16.93 -3.72 -13.09
CA SER A 228 -16.24 -5.00 -12.88
C SER A 228 -14.76 -4.90 -13.26
N GLY A 229 -13.94 -5.79 -12.68
CA GLY A 229 -12.52 -5.91 -12.98
C GLY A 229 -11.60 -4.96 -12.20
N PRO A 230 -10.32 -4.96 -12.52
CA PRO A 230 -9.34 -4.07 -11.90
C PRO A 230 -9.72 -2.61 -12.11
N LYS A 231 -9.80 -1.87 -11.02
CA LYS A 231 -10.14 -0.45 -11.00
C LYS A 231 -9.36 0.29 -9.92
N SER A 232 -9.09 1.56 -10.14
CA SER A 232 -8.36 2.41 -9.21
C SER A 232 -9.10 3.71 -8.93
N LEU A 233 -8.85 4.29 -7.77
CA LEU A 233 -9.43 5.56 -7.30
C LEU A 233 -8.33 6.61 -7.14
N GLY A 234 -8.64 7.83 -7.58
CA GLY A 234 -7.81 9.01 -7.36
C GLY A 234 -8.47 10.02 -6.42
N ARG A 235 -7.68 10.96 -5.93
CA ARG A 235 -8.16 12.09 -5.10
C ARG A 235 -9.19 12.92 -5.85
N GLU A 236 -8.95 13.15 -7.12
CA GLU A 236 -9.81 13.95 -8.01
C GLU A 236 -11.23 13.40 -8.08
N TRP A 237 -11.37 12.06 -8.08
CA TRP A 237 -12.68 11.42 -8.07
C TRP A 237 -13.43 11.70 -6.75
N VAL A 238 -12.74 11.66 -5.62
CA VAL A 238 -13.35 11.97 -4.32
C VAL A 238 -13.78 13.43 -4.27
N GLU A 239 -12.91 14.34 -4.70
CA GLU A 239 -13.12 15.78 -4.66
C GLU A 239 -14.27 16.21 -5.56
N THR A 240 -14.43 15.56 -6.73
CA THR A 240 -15.46 15.93 -7.71
C THR A 240 -16.76 15.16 -7.54
N GLN A 241 -16.76 13.96 -6.98
CA GLN A 241 -17.96 13.10 -6.90
C GLN A 241 -18.44 12.92 -5.45
N VAL A 242 -17.54 12.65 -4.50
CA VAL A 242 -17.94 12.27 -3.13
C VAL A 242 -18.21 13.49 -2.26
N TYR A 243 -17.30 14.47 -2.22
CA TYR A 243 -17.48 15.65 -1.37
C TYR A 243 -18.75 16.46 -1.72
N PRO A 244 -19.04 16.78 -3.00
CA PRO A 244 -20.28 17.51 -3.32
C PRO A 244 -21.54 16.76 -2.91
N MET A 245 -21.53 15.43 -2.99
CA MET A 245 -22.65 14.60 -2.55
C MET A 245 -22.84 14.67 -1.03
N LEU A 246 -21.75 14.51 -0.25
CA LEU A 246 -21.79 14.59 1.21
C LEU A 246 -22.24 15.97 1.72
N GLU A 247 -21.84 17.05 1.05
CA GLU A 247 -22.20 18.41 1.45
C GLU A 247 -23.65 18.77 1.16
N ARG A 248 -24.23 18.23 0.08
CA ARG A 248 -25.60 18.55 -0.35
C ARG A 248 -26.66 18.21 0.70
N TYR A 249 -26.40 17.22 1.56
CA TYR A 249 -27.36 16.76 2.55
C TYR A 249 -27.41 17.59 3.84
N GLY A 250 -26.47 18.51 4.07
CA GLY A 250 -26.47 19.39 5.25
C GLY A 250 -26.47 18.66 6.60
N LEU A 251 -25.87 17.47 6.67
CA LEU A 251 -25.85 16.62 7.86
C LEU A 251 -24.87 17.15 8.92
N SER A 252 -25.10 16.78 10.18
CA SER A 252 -24.09 16.89 11.22
C SER A 252 -22.83 16.08 10.86
N LEU A 253 -21.69 16.41 11.44
CA LEU A 253 -20.45 15.67 11.22
C LEU A 253 -20.61 14.20 11.59
N GLU A 254 -21.24 13.93 12.72
CA GLU A 254 -21.51 12.60 13.24
C GLU A 254 -22.34 11.75 12.25
N ASP A 255 -23.43 12.30 11.75
CA ASP A 255 -24.32 11.59 10.80
C ASP A 255 -23.66 11.39 9.44
N LYS A 256 -22.91 12.40 8.97
CA LYS A 256 -22.13 12.33 7.74
C LYS A 256 -21.08 11.20 7.82
N LEU A 257 -20.26 11.20 8.87
CA LEU A 257 -19.26 10.15 9.09
C LEU A 257 -19.93 8.79 9.32
N ARG A 258 -20.99 8.70 10.11
CA ARG A 258 -21.70 7.44 10.34
C ARG A 258 -22.17 6.82 9.03
N THR A 259 -22.79 7.64 8.17
CA THR A 259 -23.28 7.19 6.87
C THR A 259 -22.15 6.74 5.96
N PHE A 260 -21.02 7.46 5.98
CA PHE A 260 -19.85 7.13 5.16
C PHE A 260 -19.14 5.85 5.63
N TYR A 261 -19.03 5.62 6.94
CA TYR A 261 -18.51 4.36 7.48
C TYR A 261 -19.35 3.16 7.04
N GLU A 262 -20.68 3.30 7.08
CA GLU A 262 -21.58 2.24 6.63
C GLU A 262 -21.41 1.96 5.13
N HIS A 263 -21.28 3.03 4.33
CA HIS A 263 -20.98 2.92 2.91
C HIS A 263 -19.67 2.17 2.66
N ALA A 264 -18.59 2.57 3.32
CA ALA A 264 -17.26 1.92 3.14
C ALA A 264 -17.31 0.43 3.51
N ALA A 265 -17.91 0.09 4.66
CA ALA A 265 -18.08 -1.29 5.09
C ALA A 265 -18.96 -2.10 4.12
N PHE A 266 -20.04 -1.50 3.59
CA PHE A 266 -20.90 -2.14 2.61
C PHE A 266 -20.18 -2.40 1.28
N GLN A 267 -19.31 -1.50 0.80
CA GLN A 267 -18.56 -1.74 -0.43
C GLN A 267 -17.55 -2.87 -0.26
N ILE A 268 -16.90 -2.99 0.89
CA ILE A 268 -16.02 -4.11 1.22
C ILE A 268 -16.82 -5.43 1.23
N PHE A 269 -17.97 -5.45 1.91
CA PHE A 269 -18.88 -6.59 1.93
C PHE A 269 -19.29 -7.04 0.52
N ARG A 270 -19.68 -6.10 -0.36
CA ARG A 270 -20.10 -6.41 -1.74
C ARG A 270 -19.02 -7.17 -2.51
N ILE A 271 -17.76 -6.76 -2.39
CA ILE A 271 -16.66 -7.43 -3.09
C ILE A 271 -16.45 -8.84 -2.55
N ILE A 272 -16.42 -9.01 -1.22
CA ILE A 272 -16.24 -10.31 -0.59
C ILE A 272 -17.41 -11.26 -0.93
N ASN A 273 -18.64 -10.75 -0.85
CA ASN A 273 -19.83 -11.54 -1.16
C ASN A 273 -19.94 -11.94 -2.65
N ALA A 274 -19.42 -11.10 -3.55
CA ALA A 274 -19.38 -11.41 -4.98
C ALA A 274 -18.26 -12.41 -5.35
N ASN A 275 -17.27 -12.62 -4.48
CA ASN A 275 -16.12 -13.48 -4.69
C ASN A 275 -15.94 -14.42 -3.48
N PRO A 276 -16.87 -15.36 -3.25
CA PRO A 276 -16.84 -16.20 -2.05
C PRO A 276 -15.59 -17.12 -2.05
N SER A 277 -15.00 -17.28 -0.86
CA SER A 277 -13.93 -18.25 -0.67
C SER A 277 -14.41 -19.68 -0.94
N SER A 278 -13.57 -20.48 -1.61
CA SER A 278 -13.84 -21.90 -1.84
C SER A 278 -13.91 -22.71 -0.53
N ALA A 279 -13.36 -22.20 0.56
CA ALA A 279 -13.37 -22.82 1.89
C ALA A 279 -14.63 -22.51 2.73
N GLY A 280 -15.61 -21.79 2.19
CA GLY A 280 -16.79 -21.32 2.91
C GLY A 280 -16.55 -20.01 3.67
N ASN A 281 -16.50 -20.04 5.01
CA ASN A 281 -16.18 -18.85 5.80
C ASN A 281 -14.69 -18.53 5.67
N GLY A 282 -14.32 -17.72 4.67
CA GLY A 282 -12.95 -17.31 4.40
C GLY A 282 -12.34 -16.44 5.50
N LYS A 283 -11.03 -16.24 5.46
CA LYS A 283 -10.30 -15.34 6.37
C LYS A 283 -9.97 -14.03 5.67
N LEU A 284 -10.32 -12.91 6.30
CA LEU A 284 -10.02 -11.55 5.86
C LEU A 284 -8.93 -10.94 6.75
N LEU A 285 -7.73 -10.77 6.19
CA LEU A 285 -6.67 -10.00 6.82
C LEU A 285 -6.91 -8.50 6.58
N ILE A 286 -6.99 -7.68 7.63
CA ILE A 286 -7.13 -6.23 7.50
C ILE A 286 -5.83 -5.55 7.95
N THR A 287 -5.25 -4.71 7.10
CA THR A 287 -4.05 -3.92 7.34
C THR A 287 -4.26 -2.44 6.98
N GLY A 288 -3.20 -1.61 7.12
CA GLY A 288 -3.29 -0.16 6.95
C GLY A 288 -3.87 0.55 8.16
N GLY A 289 -3.78 1.88 8.20
CA GLY A 289 -4.18 2.69 9.36
C GLY A 289 -5.63 2.52 9.79
N GLY A 290 -6.53 2.19 8.85
CA GLY A 290 -7.95 1.90 9.15
C GLY A 290 -8.17 0.63 9.98
N ALA A 291 -7.20 -0.29 10.04
CA ALA A 291 -7.25 -1.46 10.92
C ALA A 291 -7.27 -1.10 12.41
N PHE A 292 -6.78 0.08 12.77
CA PHE A 292 -6.83 0.60 14.14
C PHE A 292 -8.18 1.23 14.50
N ASN A 293 -9.03 1.51 13.51
CA ASN A 293 -10.35 2.11 13.72
C ASN A 293 -11.37 1.04 14.12
N LYS A 294 -11.58 0.89 15.42
CA LYS A 294 -12.44 -0.16 15.99
C LYS A 294 -13.86 -0.14 15.42
N PHE A 295 -14.45 1.05 15.29
CA PHE A 295 -15.83 1.15 14.81
C PHE A 295 -15.95 0.73 13.33
N LEU A 296 -14.98 1.11 12.49
CA LEU A 296 -14.97 0.65 11.10
C LEU A 296 -14.85 -0.89 11.02
N VAL A 297 -13.94 -1.47 11.81
CA VAL A 297 -13.76 -2.93 11.87
C VAL A 297 -15.06 -3.62 12.33
N GLU A 298 -15.71 -3.13 13.39
CA GLU A 298 -17.02 -3.63 13.86
C GLU A 298 -18.09 -3.58 12.76
N ARG A 299 -18.11 -2.51 11.93
CA ARG A 299 -19.07 -2.42 10.81
C ARG A 299 -18.77 -3.43 9.71
N ILE A 300 -17.49 -3.63 9.39
CA ILE A 300 -17.06 -4.66 8.43
C ILE A 300 -17.42 -6.05 8.95
N GLU A 301 -17.14 -6.35 10.22
CA GLU A 301 -17.42 -7.64 10.86
C GLU A 301 -18.92 -7.95 10.89
N ALA A 302 -19.75 -6.93 11.11
CA ALA A 302 -21.21 -7.10 11.12
C ALA A 302 -21.81 -7.44 9.74
N LEU A 303 -21.11 -7.13 8.66
CA LEU A 303 -21.59 -7.36 7.29
C LEU A 303 -20.91 -8.55 6.61
N CYS A 304 -19.61 -8.74 6.84
CA CYS A 304 -18.83 -9.74 6.11
C CYS A 304 -18.95 -11.14 6.74
N PRO A 305 -19.22 -12.17 5.93
CA PRO A 305 -19.38 -13.56 6.42
C PRO A 305 -18.04 -14.29 6.61
N CYS A 306 -16.94 -13.59 6.84
CA CYS A 306 -15.62 -14.16 6.99
C CYS A 306 -15.00 -13.86 8.35
N GLN A 307 -14.04 -14.68 8.75
CA GLN A 307 -13.25 -14.45 9.95
C GLN A 307 -12.32 -13.25 9.72
N ILE A 308 -12.54 -12.17 10.46
CA ILE A 308 -11.67 -11.00 10.41
C ILE A 308 -10.43 -11.25 11.27
N VAL A 309 -9.26 -10.94 10.71
CA VAL A 309 -7.97 -11.02 11.38
C VAL A 309 -7.27 -9.67 11.30
N ILE A 310 -7.02 -9.07 12.45
CA ILE A 310 -6.19 -7.88 12.59
C ILE A 310 -4.80 -8.36 13.06
N PRO A 311 -3.75 -8.21 12.27
CA PRO A 311 -2.43 -8.69 12.64
C PRO A 311 -1.79 -7.79 13.70
N GLY A 312 -0.63 -8.19 14.21
CA GLY A 312 0.15 -7.36 15.12
C GLY A 312 0.50 -6.00 14.51
N ARG A 313 0.62 -4.98 15.36
CA ARG A 313 0.86 -3.57 14.99
C ARG A 313 1.99 -3.41 13.98
N GLN A 314 3.07 -4.14 14.15
CA GLN A 314 4.24 -4.09 13.28
C GLN A 314 3.91 -4.45 11.82
N ILE A 315 3.03 -5.45 11.59
CA ILE A 315 2.57 -5.79 10.24
C ILE A 315 1.67 -4.68 9.70
N ILE A 316 0.77 -4.12 10.52
CA ILE A 316 -0.13 -3.05 10.08
C ILE A 316 0.67 -1.83 9.60
N GLU A 317 1.68 -1.44 10.35
CA GLU A 317 2.46 -0.22 10.10
C GLU A 317 3.52 -0.40 8.99
N TYR A 318 4.15 -1.58 8.90
CA TYR A 318 5.30 -1.79 8.02
C TYR A 318 5.09 -2.83 6.91
N LYS A 319 3.85 -3.24 6.62
CA LYS A 319 3.57 -4.25 5.58
C LYS A 319 4.16 -3.88 4.22
N GLU A 320 4.09 -2.63 3.81
CA GLU A 320 4.63 -2.22 2.52
C GLU A 320 6.16 -2.33 2.51
N ALA A 321 6.85 -1.86 3.54
CA ALA A 321 8.30 -2.00 3.66
C ALA A 321 8.74 -3.48 3.77
N LEU A 322 7.98 -4.32 4.49
CA LEU A 322 8.16 -5.79 4.49
C LEU A 322 8.08 -6.36 3.07
N ILE A 323 7.07 -5.94 2.29
CA ILE A 323 6.90 -6.46 0.93
C ILE A 323 8.00 -5.96 0.00
N PHE A 324 8.50 -4.73 0.16
CA PHE A 324 9.67 -4.29 -0.59
C PHE A 324 10.92 -5.09 -0.20
N ALA A 325 11.15 -5.40 1.07
CA ALA A 325 12.20 -6.34 1.48
C ALA A 325 12.03 -7.71 0.80
N PHE A 326 10.79 -8.19 0.72
CA PHE A 326 10.46 -9.46 0.06
C PHE A 326 10.70 -9.42 -1.46
N LEU A 327 10.42 -8.30 -2.14
CA LEU A 327 10.78 -8.13 -3.55
C LEU A 327 12.28 -8.25 -3.78
N GLY A 328 13.11 -7.75 -2.86
CA GLY A 328 14.55 -7.99 -2.86
C GLY A 328 14.90 -9.48 -2.69
N ALA A 329 14.21 -10.18 -1.79
CA ALA A 329 14.40 -11.62 -1.60
C ALA A 329 13.99 -12.43 -2.84
N LEU A 330 12.86 -12.09 -3.49
CA LEU A 330 12.40 -12.71 -4.75
C LEU A 330 13.41 -12.44 -5.88
N TYR A 331 13.92 -11.20 -5.99
CA TYR A 331 14.93 -10.86 -6.98
C TYR A 331 16.19 -11.75 -6.83
N MET A 332 16.65 -11.95 -5.59
CA MET A 332 17.81 -12.81 -5.31
C MET A 332 17.52 -14.30 -5.50
N ALA A 333 16.26 -14.71 -5.44
CA ALA A 333 15.80 -16.07 -5.67
C ALA A 333 15.46 -16.36 -7.15
N ASP A 334 15.62 -15.36 -8.04
CA ASP A 334 15.21 -15.42 -9.45
C ASP A 334 13.72 -15.76 -9.63
N GLU A 335 12.87 -15.18 -8.76
CA GLU A 335 11.41 -15.36 -8.79
C GLU A 335 10.69 -14.05 -9.14
N PRO A 336 9.54 -14.12 -9.88
CA PRO A 336 8.78 -12.94 -10.22
C PRO A 336 8.30 -12.15 -8.99
N GLY A 337 8.52 -10.83 -9.02
CA GLY A 337 8.00 -9.88 -8.03
C GLY A 337 6.78 -9.08 -8.51
N CYS A 338 6.52 -9.09 -9.82
CA CYS A 338 5.36 -8.46 -10.45
C CYS A 338 4.44 -9.52 -11.05
N LEU A 339 3.14 -9.43 -10.74
CA LEU A 339 2.10 -10.33 -11.26
C LEU A 339 1.35 -9.68 -12.41
N ALA A 340 1.40 -10.27 -13.59
CA ALA A 340 0.69 -9.82 -14.79
C ALA A 340 -0.83 -9.75 -14.58
N SER A 341 -1.39 -10.68 -13.80
CA SER A 341 -2.82 -10.71 -13.45
C SER A 341 -3.27 -9.49 -12.63
N VAL A 342 -2.33 -8.79 -11.99
CA VAL A 342 -2.58 -7.60 -11.16
C VAL A 342 -2.27 -6.32 -11.90
N THR A 343 -1.11 -6.27 -12.59
CA THR A 343 -0.62 -5.04 -13.23
C THR A 343 -1.10 -4.88 -14.66
N GLY A 344 -1.56 -5.97 -15.30
CA GLY A 344 -1.94 -5.98 -16.70
C GLY A 344 -0.76 -6.10 -17.68
N ALA A 345 0.44 -6.41 -17.18
CA ALA A 345 1.60 -6.69 -18.04
C ALA A 345 1.39 -7.97 -18.88
N SER A 346 2.16 -8.11 -19.96
CA SER A 346 2.05 -9.28 -20.83
C SER A 346 2.50 -10.60 -20.18
N MET A 347 3.28 -10.53 -19.09
CA MET A 347 3.77 -11.68 -18.34
C MET A 347 4.20 -11.28 -16.92
N ASP A 348 4.23 -12.25 -16.01
CA ASP A 348 4.89 -12.08 -14.71
C ASP A 348 6.38 -11.76 -14.93
N ASN A 349 6.94 -10.87 -14.09
CA ASN A 349 8.29 -10.41 -14.34
C ASN A 349 9.08 -10.16 -13.05
N ILE A 350 10.42 -10.18 -13.21
CA ILE A 350 11.39 -9.83 -12.17
C ILE A 350 11.84 -8.41 -12.44
N GLY A 351 11.13 -7.42 -11.90
CA GLY A 351 11.54 -6.02 -11.95
C GLY A 351 12.67 -5.72 -10.98
N GLY A 352 13.39 -4.66 -11.26
CA GLY A 352 14.45 -4.14 -10.40
C GLY A 352 15.81 -4.02 -11.09
N MET A 353 16.61 -3.06 -10.62
CA MET A 353 18.00 -2.86 -10.99
C MET A 353 18.88 -3.10 -9.76
N LEU A 354 19.84 -4.02 -9.87
CA LEU A 354 20.77 -4.36 -8.79
C LEU A 354 22.06 -3.54 -8.91
N PHE A 355 22.35 -2.77 -7.86
CA PHE A 355 23.64 -2.12 -7.63
C PHE A 355 24.48 -2.99 -6.69
N LYS A 356 25.59 -3.53 -7.19
CA LYS A 356 26.59 -4.29 -6.40
C LYS A 356 27.74 -3.40 -6.01
N VAL A 357 28.31 -3.63 -4.82
CA VAL A 357 29.49 -2.94 -4.26
C VAL A 357 30.52 -3.95 -3.78
#